data_48f468e295fce9cafefa2eab35fb7d48
#
_entry.id   48f468e295fce9cafefa2eab35fb7d48
#
_cell.length_a   1.000
_cell.length_b   1.000
_cell.length_c   1.000
_cell.angle_alpha   90.00
_cell.angle_beta   90.00
_cell.angle_gamma   90.00
#
_symmetry.space_group_name_H-M   'P 1'
#
loop_
_entity.id
_entity.type
_entity.pdbx_description
1 polymer ?
#
loop_
_entity_poly.entity_id
_entity_poly.type
_entity_poly.pdbx_seq_one_letter_code
_entity_poly.pdbx_strand_id
1 'polypeptide(L)'
;MIEKIKKEMTEIAESLNFNITISEDEDVNISFAKTSSYGQDFNFEISVGKDASMIEIWKRLQSYQNNFDVSAEAYLWLDESGHGKNGAPFEMIDVYKDMEECKGFVTELADNVFDKIYNQN
;
A
#
# COMPACT_ATOMS: atom_id res chain seq x y z
N MET A 1 15.03 -18.09 4.50
CA MET A 1 14.19 -17.10 5.21
C MET A 1 13.62 -16.07 4.27
N ILE A 2 14.48 -15.36 3.55
CA ILE A 2 13.98 -14.32 2.63
C ILE A 2 13.12 -14.90 1.48
N GLU A 3 13.46 -16.06 0.98
CA GLU A 3 12.69 -16.69 -0.10
C GLU A 3 11.26 -17.03 0.35
N LYS A 4 11.09 -17.45 1.60
CA LYS A 4 9.77 -17.72 2.15
C LYS A 4 8.95 -16.42 2.26
N ILE A 5 9.59 -15.33 2.73
CA ILE A 5 8.96 -14.02 2.85
C ILE A 5 8.51 -13.52 1.48
N LYS A 6 9.38 -13.62 0.46
CA LYS A 6 9.04 -13.23 -0.91
C LYS A 6 7.83 -13.99 -1.42
N LYS A 7 7.80 -15.30 -1.21
CA LYS A 7 6.70 -16.13 -1.66
C LYS A 7 5.39 -15.74 -0.97
N GLU A 8 5.42 -15.62 0.37
CA GLU A 8 4.22 -15.29 1.14
C GLU A 8 3.69 -13.90 0.78
N MET A 9 4.56 -12.91 0.67
CA MET A 9 4.14 -11.56 0.32
C MET A 9 3.59 -11.49 -1.10
N THR A 10 4.20 -12.20 -2.03
CA THR A 10 3.72 -12.25 -3.41
C THR A 10 2.33 -12.87 -3.46
N GLU A 11 2.11 -13.98 -2.78
CA GLU A 11 0.81 -14.65 -2.73
C GLU A 11 -0.28 -13.75 -2.15
N ILE A 12 0.02 -13.09 -1.03
CA ILE A 12 -0.93 -12.18 -0.38
C ILE A 12 -1.25 -11.00 -1.31
N ALA A 13 -0.22 -10.33 -1.82
CA ALA A 13 -0.39 -9.14 -2.65
C ALA A 13 -1.18 -9.46 -3.92
N GLU A 14 -0.83 -10.53 -4.61
CA GLU A 14 -1.51 -10.93 -5.84
C GLU A 14 -2.95 -11.33 -5.59
N SER A 15 -3.24 -11.97 -4.46
CA SER A 15 -4.62 -12.33 -4.11
C SER A 15 -5.51 -11.09 -3.90
N LEU A 16 -4.91 -9.95 -3.59
CA LEU A 16 -5.59 -8.68 -3.41
C LEU A 16 -5.48 -7.77 -4.64
N ASN A 17 -5.01 -8.32 -5.75
CA ASN A 17 -4.85 -7.60 -7.03
C ASN A 17 -3.78 -6.50 -7.00
N PHE A 18 -2.77 -6.64 -6.14
CA PHE A 18 -1.59 -5.78 -6.21
C PHE A 18 -0.57 -6.33 -7.19
N ASN A 19 0.12 -5.43 -7.87
CA ASN A 19 1.39 -5.75 -8.50
C ASN A 19 2.46 -5.53 -7.45
N ILE A 20 3.35 -6.50 -7.29
CA ILE A 20 4.39 -6.46 -6.27
C ILE A 20 5.76 -6.62 -6.92
N THR A 21 6.71 -5.83 -6.47
CA THR A 21 8.11 -5.91 -6.91
C THR A 21 8.99 -5.94 -5.66
N ILE A 22 9.88 -6.91 -5.60
CA ILE A 22 10.78 -7.06 -4.45
C ILE A 22 12.22 -6.96 -4.97
N SER A 23 12.98 -6.04 -4.39
CA SER A 23 14.39 -5.88 -4.70
C SER A 23 15.24 -6.01 -3.43
N GLU A 24 16.46 -6.52 -3.59
CA GLU A 24 17.37 -6.71 -2.48
C GLU A 24 18.68 -5.99 -2.77
N ASP A 25 19.02 -5.07 -1.89
CA ASP A 25 20.31 -4.40 -1.84
C ASP A 25 20.86 -4.61 -0.44
N GLU A 26 21.15 -3.54 0.28
CA GLU A 26 21.47 -3.63 1.71
C GLU A 26 20.26 -4.07 2.49
N ASP A 27 19.08 -3.59 2.07
CA ASP A 27 17.78 -3.95 2.64
C ASP A 27 16.91 -4.62 1.58
N VAL A 28 15.77 -5.12 2.01
CA VAL A 28 14.74 -5.66 1.13
C VAL A 28 13.70 -4.58 0.93
N ASN A 29 13.48 -4.17 -0.32
CA ASN A 29 12.51 -3.14 -0.69
C ASN A 29 11.33 -3.82 -1.38
N ILE A 30 10.14 -3.59 -0.86
CA ILE A 30 8.90 -4.18 -1.39
C ILE A 30 8.00 -3.06 -1.87
N SER A 31 7.74 -3.04 -3.18
CA SER A 31 6.88 -2.04 -3.81
C SER A 31 5.56 -2.67 -4.18
N PHE A 32 4.49 -1.96 -3.87
CA PHE A 32 3.11 -2.40 -4.14
C PHE A 32 2.44 -1.37 -5.04
N ALA A 33 1.70 -1.85 -6.04
CA ALA A 33 0.96 -0.97 -6.94
C ALA A 33 -0.42 -1.55 -7.21
N LYS A 34 -1.43 -0.69 -7.19
CA LYS A 34 -2.80 -1.08 -7.45
C LYS A 34 -3.58 0.12 -7.94
N THR A 35 -4.40 -0.06 -8.97
CA THR A 35 -5.21 1.02 -9.52
C THR A 35 -6.53 1.12 -8.77
N SER A 36 -6.90 2.33 -8.35
CA SER A 36 -8.18 2.58 -7.67
C SER A 36 -9.35 2.53 -8.65
N SER A 37 -10.57 2.49 -8.13
CA SER A 37 -11.79 2.53 -8.95
C SER A 37 -11.93 3.84 -9.72
N TYR A 38 -11.22 4.89 -9.29
CA TYR A 38 -11.18 6.19 -9.97
C TYR A 38 -10.07 6.29 -11.01
N GLY A 39 -9.29 5.21 -11.21
CA GLY A 39 -8.19 5.20 -12.18
C GLY A 39 -6.87 5.73 -11.66
N GLN A 40 -6.74 5.96 -10.35
CA GLN A 40 -5.50 6.41 -9.73
C GLN A 40 -4.51 5.26 -9.62
N ASP A 41 -3.30 5.46 -10.13
CA ASP A 41 -2.21 4.49 -9.98
C ASP A 41 -1.57 4.68 -8.61
N PHE A 42 -2.13 4.00 -7.62
CA PHE A 42 -1.60 4.06 -6.26
C PHE A 42 -0.42 3.12 -6.10
N ASN A 43 0.69 3.64 -5.59
CA ASN A 43 1.85 2.80 -5.30
C ASN A 43 2.55 3.28 -4.03
N PHE A 44 3.19 2.36 -3.33
CA PHE A 44 3.98 2.66 -2.15
C PHE A 44 5.03 1.58 -1.94
N GLU A 45 6.01 1.89 -1.11
CA GLU A 45 7.14 1.00 -0.84
C GLU A 45 7.41 0.92 0.65
N ILE A 46 7.78 -0.26 1.11
CA ILE A 46 8.29 -0.47 2.45
C ILE A 46 9.69 -1.11 2.35
N SER A 47 10.52 -0.87 3.36
CA SER A 47 11.86 -1.45 3.45
C SER A 47 12.01 -2.19 4.76
N VAL A 48 12.60 -3.38 4.70
CA VAL A 48 12.90 -4.20 5.89
C VAL A 48 14.30 -4.79 5.74
N GLY A 49 14.87 -5.25 6.87
CA GLY A 49 16.17 -5.92 6.83
C GLY A 49 16.05 -7.29 6.16
N LYS A 50 17.20 -7.82 5.71
CA LYS A 50 17.23 -9.13 5.02
C LYS A 50 16.83 -10.30 5.90
N ASP A 51 16.91 -10.14 7.21
CA ASP A 51 16.50 -11.14 8.19
C ASP A 51 15.15 -10.84 8.84
N ALA A 52 14.39 -9.91 8.24
CA ALA A 52 13.09 -9.51 8.76
C ALA A 52 12.09 -10.66 8.75
N SER A 53 11.20 -10.64 9.74
CA SER A 53 10.07 -11.57 9.83
C SER A 53 8.81 -10.94 9.22
N MET A 54 7.78 -11.74 9.06
CA MET A 54 6.47 -11.23 8.61
C MET A 54 5.90 -10.20 9.59
N ILE A 55 6.21 -10.32 10.89
CA ILE A 55 5.78 -9.34 11.89
C ILE A 55 6.37 -7.96 11.60
N GLU A 56 7.64 -7.91 11.19
CA GLU A 56 8.28 -6.63 10.85
C GLU A 56 7.66 -6.02 9.59
N ILE A 57 7.32 -6.84 8.62
CA ILE A 57 6.60 -6.38 7.42
C ILE A 57 5.26 -5.80 7.82
N TRP A 58 4.51 -6.51 8.67
CA TRP A 58 3.22 -6.02 9.17
C TRP A 58 3.37 -4.68 9.87
N LYS A 59 4.40 -4.53 10.74
CA LYS A 59 4.67 -3.27 11.43
C LYS A 59 4.94 -2.13 10.46
N ARG A 60 5.68 -2.39 9.37
CA ARG A 60 5.94 -1.36 8.36
C ARG A 60 4.66 -0.96 7.62
N LEU A 61 3.81 -1.93 7.31
CA LEU A 61 2.52 -1.64 6.68
C LEU A 61 1.62 -0.83 7.61
N GLN A 62 1.59 -1.17 8.89
CA GLN A 62 0.84 -0.43 9.90
C GLN A 62 1.35 1.00 10.03
N SER A 63 2.66 1.19 10.03
CA SER A 63 3.26 2.51 10.10
C SER A 63 2.88 3.35 8.89
N TYR A 64 2.94 2.76 7.69
CA TYR A 64 2.52 3.46 6.47
C TYR A 64 1.04 3.86 6.56
N GLN A 65 0.18 2.93 6.97
CA GLN A 65 -1.25 3.16 7.11
C GLN A 65 -1.53 4.29 8.11
N ASN A 66 -0.87 4.26 9.25
CA ASN A 66 -1.09 5.25 10.31
C ASN A 66 -0.63 6.66 9.89
N ASN A 67 0.35 6.73 9.02
CA ASN A 67 0.88 8.01 8.51
C ASN A 67 0.17 8.48 7.25
N PHE A 68 -0.74 7.69 6.71
CA PHE A 68 -1.50 8.06 5.51
C PHE A 68 -2.68 8.94 5.93
N ASP A 69 -2.52 10.24 5.73
CA ASP A 69 -3.56 11.24 6.03
C ASP A 69 -4.35 11.50 4.74
N VAL A 70 -5.59 11.02 4.71
CA VAL A 70 -6.46 11.14 3.53
C VAL A 70 -6.60 12.59 3.08
N SER A 71 -6.80 13.52 4.02
CA SER A 71 -6.95 14.93 3.69
C SER A 71 -5.70 15.52 3.07
N ALA A 72 -4.53 15.21 3.64
CA ALA A 72 -3.25 15.70 3.13
C ALA A 72 -2.96 15.11 1.74
N GLU A 73 -3.25 13.83 1.54
CA GLU A 73 -3.05 13.18 0.24
C GLU A 73 -3.99 13.76 -0.80
N ALA A 74 -5.26 13.94 -0.44
CA ALA A 74 -6.25 14.52 -1.37
C ALA A 74 -5.84 15.93 -1.80
N TYR A 75 -5.33 16.72 -0.86
CA TYR A 75 -4.90 18.10 -1.15
C TYR A 75 -3.84 18.16 -2.27
N LEU A 76 -2.95 17.17 -2.32
CA LEU A 76 -1.91 17.11 -3.35
C LEU A 76 -2.47 16.93 -4.76
N TRP A 77 -3.69 16.43 -4.87
CA TRP A 77 -4.36 16.16 -6.14
C TRP A 77 -5.39 17.22 -6.51
N LEU A 78 -5.46 18.33 -5.76
CA LEU A 78 -6.37 19.43 -6.04
C LEU A 78 -5.62 20.63 -6.59
N ASP A 79 -6.25 21.35 -7.54
CA ASP A 79 -5.72 22.59 -8.07
C ASP A 79 -6.19 23.79 -7.23
N GLU A 80 -5.85 25.00 -7.65
CA GLU A 80 -6.19 26.22 -6.91
C GLU A 80 -7.71 26.46 -6.83
N SER A 81 -8.48 25.92 -7.76
CA SER A 81 -9.94 26.07 -7.79
C SER A 81 -10.65 25.02 -6.93
N GLY A 82 -9.89 24.06 -6.37
CA GLY A 82 -10.45 22.97 -5.57
C GLY A 82 -10.97 21.81 -6.41
N HIS A 83 -10.53 21.69 -7.63
CA HIS A 83 -10.85 20.55 -8.50
C HIS A 83 -9.66 19.64 -8.67
N GLY A 84 -9.92 18.37 -9.00
CA GLY A 84 -8.87 17.38 -9.21
C GLY A 84 -7.98 17.74 -10.40
N LYS A 85 -6.69 17.41 -10.28
CA LYS A 85 -5.68 17.63 -11.33
C LYS A 85 -4.88 16.35 -11.56
N ASN A 86 -4.10 16.33 -12.65
CA ASN A 86 -3.17 15.24 -12.95
C ASN A 86 -3.83 13.86 -13.01
N GLY A 87 -5.02 13.80 -13.59
CA GLY A 87 -5.75 12.53 -13.74
C GLY A 87 -6.65 12.17 -12.57
N ALA A 88 -6.68 12.97 -11.50
CA ALA A 88 -7.60 12.77 -10.39
C ALA A 88 -9.04 13.09 -10.79
N PRO A 89 -10.06 12.59 -10.09
CA PRO A 89 -11.45 12.97 -10.34
C PRO A 89 -11.64 14.47 -10.24
N PHE A 90 -12.54 15.01 -11.05
CA PHE A 90 -12.76 16.47 -11.10
C PHE A 90 -13.31 17.03 -9.79
N GLU A 91 -14.28 16.33 -9.17
CA GLU A 91 -14.91 16.82 -7.95
C GLU A 91 -14.04 16.55 -6.72
N MET A 92 -13.94 17.54 -5.84
CA MET A 92 -13.14 17.41 -4.61
C MET A 92 -13.57 16.19 -3.77
N ILE A 93 -14.85 15.97 -3.64
CA ILE A 93 -15.36 14.84 -2.84
C ILE A 93 -14.88 13.49 -3.40
N ASP A 94 -14.77 13.39 -4.71
CA ASP A 94 -14.31 12.16 -5.35
C ASP A 94 -12.79 11.98 -5.19
N VAL A 95 -12.03 13.08 -5.12
CA VAL A 95 -10.60 13.01 -4.80
C VAL A 95 -10.41 12.46 -3.38
N TYR A 96 -11.22 12.91 -2.43
CA TYR A 96 -11.18 12.39 -1.05
C TYR A 96 -11.55 10.92 -1.00
N LYS A 97 -12.60 10.53 -1.71
CA LYS A 97 -13.03 9.12 -1.77
C LYS A 97 -11.97 8.23 -2.40
N ASP A 98 -11.29 8.74 -3.43
CA ASP A 98 -10.19 8.04 -4.06
C ASP A 98 -9.05 7.77 -3.06
N MET A 99 -8.66 8.78 -2.29
CA MET A 99 -7.61 8.63 -1.28
C MET A 99 -8.05 7.73 -0.13
N GLU A 100 -9.33 7.76 0.25
CA GLU A 100 -9.87 6.82 1.23
C GLU A 100 -9.79 5.38 0.72
N GLU A 101 -10.09 5.16 -0.55
CA GLU A 101 -9.97 3.84 -1.18
C GLU A 101 -8.51 3.36 -1.16
N CYS A 102 -7.57 4.25 -1.51
CA CYS A 102 -6.14 3.91 -1.50
C CYS A 102 -5.67 3.53 -0.09
N LYS A 103 -6.09 4.27 0.93
CA LYS A 103 -5.79 3.90 2.32
C LYS A 103 -6.38 2.54 2.68
N GLY A 104 -7.58 2.27 2.20
CA GLY A 104 -8.23 0.97 2.38
C GLY A 104 -7.45 -0.18 1.77
N PHE A 105 -6.77 0.04 0.65
CA PHE A 105 -5.90 -0.97 0.04
C PHE A 105 -4.77 -1.36 1.00
N VAL A 106 -4.16 -0.39 1.66
CA VAL A 106 -3.08 -0.64 2.63
C VAL A 106 -3.63 -1.39 3.84
N THR A 107 -4.79 -0.99 4.33
CA THR A 107 -5.46 -1.65 5.46
C THR A 107 -5.72 -3.12 5.15
N GLU A 108 -6.27 -3.40 3.98
CA GLU A 108 -6.58 -4.77 3.56
C GLU A 108 -5.31 -5.61 3.45
N LEU A 109 -4.25 -5.04 2.87
CA LEU A 109 -2.96 -5.72 2.77
C LEU A 109 -2.40 -6.04 4.15
N ALA A 110 -2.39 -5.06 5.06
CA ALA A 110 -1.88 -5.25 6.42
C ALA A 110 -2.69 -6.31 7.18
N ASP A 111 -4.02 -6.29 7.04
CA ASP A 111 -4.90 -7.27 7.70
C ASP A 111 -4.63 -8.69 7.19
N ASN A 112 -4.40 -8.85 5.89
CA ASN A 112 -4.10 -10.16 5.31
C ASN A 112 -2.72 -10.67 5.74
N VAL A 113 -1.74 -9.78 5.90
CA VAL A 113 -0.43 -10.15 6.44
C VAL A 113 -0.59 -10.59 7.90
N PHE A 114 -1.37 -9.85 8.68
CA PHE A 114 -1.66 -10.19 10.07
C PHE A 114 -2.30 -11.58 10.19
N ASP A 115 -3.30 -11.85 9.35
CA ASP A 115 -3.97 -13.16 9.33
C ASP A 115 -2.99 -14.28 9.01
N LYS A 116 -2.07 -14.05 8.08
CA LYS A 116 -1.05 -15.03 7.72
C LYS A 116 -0.14 -15.35 8.89
N ILE A 117 0.23 -14.34 9.69
CA ILE A 117 1.08 -14.52 10.88
C ILE A 117 0.36 -15.39 11.91
N TYR A 118 -0.92 -15.14 12.16
CA TYR A 118 -1.66 -15.82 13.23
C TYR A 118 -2.26 -17.16 12.82
N ASN A 119 -2.41 -17.41 11.54
CA ASN A 119 -3.04 -18.64 11.04
C ASN A 119 -2.03 -19.63 10.45
N GLN A 120 -0.77 -19.52 10.83
CA GLN A 120 0.30 -20.41 10.33
C GLN A 120 0.43 -21.73 11.10
N ASN A 121 -0.42 -22.00 12.03
CA ASN A 121 -0.29 -23.24 12.82
C ASN A 121 -1.03 -24.39 12.14
#